data_c11f49e24182750f86baf1122ebcdd3f
#
_entry.id   c11f49e24182750f86baf1122ebcdd3f
#
_cell.length_a   1.000
_cell.length_b   1.000
_cell.length_c   1.000
_cell.angle_alpha   90.00
_cell.angle_beta   90.00
_cell.angle_gamma   90.00
#
_symmetry.space_group_name_H-M   'P 1'
#
loop_
_entity.id
_entity.type
_entity.pdbx_description
1 polymer ?
#
loop_
_entity_poly.entity_id
_entity_poly.type
_entity_poly.pdbx_seq_one_letter_code
_entity_poly.pdbx_strand_id
1 'polypeptide(L)'
;MKCVRLMKYIGATTLVLLAATAIAKPTDVSAYELDYPTQEEIRQKYSEMEFSVLKDVEYTKDYSTKKPYDMGDISFDDRIQALNSVNFCRYLAGLPADVTLNDFYNETTQAASLVNASNDVLTHYPSQPSEMSDELYKLGSNGAKSSNIASGFSNITSSVIDGYVADTDASNINRVGHRRWVLNPAMKQTGFGFVKNYTAMYAFDRTRSESFTGDYVTWPPKNMPNEIYTQSSYGYAFSVSLNSSYEYPSLENITVDLSSKLLNKSWHLDKTSTDMKTNYLTVNNDGYGMNRCIIFNVGQ
;
A
#
# COMPACT_ATOMS: atom_id res chain seq x y z
N MET A 1 -21.73 -25.51 1.31
CA MET A 1 -20.36 -25.08 0.95
C MET A 1 -20.44 -24.35 -0.38
N LYS A 2 -20.29 -23.02 -0.37
CA LYS A 2 -20.24 -22.21 -1.60
C LYS A 2 -18.78 -21.84 -1.88
N CYS A 3 -18.28 -22.25 -3.04
CA CYS A 3 -16.98 -21.90 -3.55
C CYS A 3 -17.06 -20.46 -4.10
N VAL A 4 -16.28 -19.52 -3.56
CA VAL A 4 -16.19 -18.17 -4.15
C VAL A 4 -15.15 -18.23 -5.27
N ARG A 5 -15.60 -18.08 -6.51
CA ARG A 5 -14.73 -17.95 -7.68
C ARG A 5 -14.46 -16.47 -7.93
N LEU A 6 -13.23 -16.06 -7.70
CA LEU A 6 -12.76 -14.74 -8.11
C LEU A 6 -12.08 -14.83 -9.47
N MET A 7 -12.64 -14.12 -10.46
CA MET A 7 -12.04 -13.98 -11.76
C MET A 7 -11.46 -12.57 -11.91
N LYS A 8 -10.15 -12.44 -12.15
CA LYS A 8 -9.53 -11.16 -12.44
C LYS A 8 -8.54 -11.24 -13.60
N TYR A 9 -8.53 -10.17 -14.41
CA TYR A 9 -7.62 -10.02 -15.52
C TYR A 9 -6.52 -9.03 -15.12
N ILE A 10 -5.26 -9.41 -15.31
CA ILE A 10 -4.11 -8.52 -15.20
C ILE A 10 -3.53 -8.38 -16.60
N GLY A 11 -3.61 -7.18 -17.17
CA GLY A 11 -3.26 -6.97 -18.55
C GLY A 11 -4.16 -7.76 -19.51
N ALA A 12 -3.98 -7.65 -20.80
CA ALA A 12 -4.86 -8.25 -21.81
C ALA A 12 -4.99 -9.78 -21.77
N THR A 13 -4.34 -10.51 -20.83
CA THR A 13 -4.20 -11.96 -21.00
C THR A 13 -4.02 -12.81 -19.74
N THR A 14 -4.01 -12.26 -18.51
CA THR A 14 -3.85 -13.10 -17.31
C THR A 14 -5.15 -13.20 -16.53
N LEU A 15 -5.69 -14.42 -16.40
CA LEU A 15 -6.88 -14.73 -15.61
C LEU A 15 -6.44 -15.32 -14.28
N VAL A 16 -6.74 -14.64 -13.18
CA VAL A 16 -6.56 -15.19 -11.83
C VAL A 16 -7.87 -15.79 -11.36
N LEU A 17 -7.89 -17.09 -11.13
CA LEU A 17 -9.01 -17.79 -10.51
C LEU A 17 -8.62 -18.11 -9.05
N LEU A 18 -9.22 -17.39 -8.11
CA LEU A 18 -9.08 -17.73 -6.69
C LEU A 18 -10.24 -18.68 -6.31
N ALA A 19 -9.91 -19.90 -5.96
CA ALA A 19 -10.83 -20.82 -5.34
C ALA A 19 -10.55 -20.88 -3.83
N ALA A 20 -11.32 -20.12 -3.05
CA ALA A 20 -11.33 -20.29 -1.60
C ALA A 20 -12.46 -21.24 -1.21
N THR A 21 -12.15 -22.31 -0.52
CA THR A 21 -13.16 -23.21 0.01
C THR A 21 -13.85 -22.56 1.21
N ALA A 22 -15.11 -22.24 1.01
CA ALA A 22 -16.16 -21.96 1.98
C ALA A 22 -15.81 -21.18 3.25
N ILE A 23 -15.97 -19.88 3.16
CA ILE A 23 -16.24 -19.01 4.32
C ILE A 23 -17.69 -18.57 4.19
N ALA A 24 -18.53 -18.86 5.19
CA ALA A 24 -19.94 -18.49 5.18
C ALA A 24 -20.09 -16.96 5.23
N LYS A 25 -20.90 -16.40 4.34
CA LYS A 25 -21.24 -14.97 4.32
C LYS A 25 -22.46 -14.74 5.21
N PRO A 26 -22.43 -13.73 6.12
CA PRO A 26 -23.66 -13.28 6.79
C PRO A 26 -24.62 -12.67 5.77
N THR A 27 -25.91 -12.88 5.95
CA THR A 27 -26.97 -12.38 5.09
C THR A 27 -27.33 -10.92 5.41
N ASP A 28 -27.55 -10.14 4.36
CA ASP A 28 -28.17 -8.82 4.30
C ASP A 28 -27.38 -7.62 4.84
N VAL A 29 -26.47 -7.12 4.00
CA VAL A 29 -26.16 -5.69 3.87
C VAL A 29 -26.01 -5.39 2.37
N SER A 30 -26.60 -4.29 1.89
CA SER A 30 -26.49 -3.86 0.50
C SER A 30 -25.01 -3.74 0.12
N ALA A 31 -24.57 -4.57 -0.81
CA ALA A 31 -23.17 -4.68 -1.22
C ALA A 31 -22.76 -3.41 -1.97
N TYR A 32 -21.78 -2.69 -1.46
CA TYR A 32 -20.98 -1.78 -2.24
C TYR A 32 -20.08 -2.65 -3.13
N GLU A 33 -20.47 -2.85 -4.38
CA GLU A 33 -19.61 -3.51 -5.36
C GLU A 33 -18.44 -2.62 -5.66
N LEU A 34 -17.22 -3.18 -5.64
CA LEU A 34 -16.04 -2.47 -6.07
C LEU A 34 -16.20 -2.09 -7.55
N ASP A 35 -16.31 -0.82 -7.82
CA ASP A 35 -16.44 -0.28 -9.18
C ASP A 35 -15.04 -0.16 -9.79
N TYR A 36 -14.62 -1.22 -10.50
CA TYR A 36 -13.32 -1.22 -11.16
C TYR A 36 -13.37 -0.42 -12.45
N PRO A 37 -12.50 0.60 -12.58
CA PRO A 37 -12.46 1.42 -13.78
C PRO A 37 -12.06 0.61 -15.03
N THR A 38 -12.58 1.02 -16.16
CA THR A 38 -12.16 0.54 -17.49
C THR A 38 -10.77 1.06 -17.84
N GLN A 39 -10.12 0.45 -18.82
CA GLN A 39 -8.81 0.93 -19.29
C GLN A 39 -8.87 2.37 -19.82
N GLU A 40 -9.97 2.78 -20.44
CA GLU A 40 -10.15 4.14 -20.95
C GLU A 40 -10.27 5.16 -19.81
N GLU A 41 -11.09 4.87 -18.79
CA GLU A 41 -11.21 5.70 -17.61
C GLU A 41 -9.89 5.81 -16.84
N ILE A 42 -9.09 4.74 -16.81
CA ILE A 42 -7.76 4.76 -16.21
C ILE A 42 -6.83 5.71 -16.98
N ARG A 43 -6.81 5.63 -18.32
CA ARG A 43 -5.97 6.53 -19.15
C ARG A 43 -6.38 7.99 -18.97
N GLN A 44 -7.68 8.26 -18.99
CA GLN A 44 -8.20 9.60 -18.73
C GLN A 44 -7.77 10.09 -17.35
N LYS A 45 -8.02 9.30 -16.30
CA LYS A 45 -7.66 9.66 -14.93
C LYS A 45 -6.16 9.89 -14.76
N TYR A 46 -5.33 9.03 -15.36
CA TYR A 46 -3.88 9.20 -15.34
C TYR A 46 -3.44 10.52 -15.99
N SER A 47 -4.05 10.89 -17.12
CA SER A 47 -3.74 12.16 -17.79
C SER A 47 -4.17 13.39 -17.02
N GLU A 48 -5.28 13.30 -16.24
CA GLU A 48 -5.79 14.39 -15.40
C GLU A 48 -4.92 14.63 -14.15
N MET A 49 -4.24 13.59 -13.68
CA MET A 49 -3.49 13.65 -12.43
C MET A 49 -2.11 14.29 -12.58
N GLU A 50 -1.76 14.70 -13.81
CA GLU A 50 -0.47 15.33 -14.07
C GLU A 50 0.66 14.71 -13.22
N PHE A 51 0.89 13.40 -13.38
CA PHE A 51 2.11 12.80 -12.84
C PHE A 51 3.28 13.50 -13.55
N SER A 52 3.55 14.71 -13.12
CA SER A 52 4.65 15.52 -13.61
C SER A 52 5.94 14.72 -13.49
N VAL A 53 6.86 14.96 -14.36
CA VAL A 53 8.22 14.41 -14.32
C VAL A 53 8.67 14.33 -12.87
N LEU A 54 8.92 13.10 -12.37
CA LEU A 54 9.33 12.87 -11.01
C LEU A 54 10.59 13.70 -10.73
N LYS A 55 10.42 14.79 -9.98
CA LYS A 55 11.49 15.71 -9.57
C LYS A 55 11.86 15.46 -8.12
N ASP A 56 13.02 15.93 -7.74
CA ASP A 56 13.41 15.96 -6.33
C ASP A 56 12.45 16.81 -5.52
N VAL A 57 12.28 16.48 -4.23
CA VAL A 57 11.37 17.19 -3.33
C VAL A 57 11.83 18.63 -3.12
N GLU A 58 10.91 19.57 -3.22
CA GLU A 58 11.12 20.98 -2.96
C GLU A 58 10.86 21.31 -1.50
N TYR A 59 11.85 21.93 -0.83
CA TYR A 59 11.71 22.40 0.54
C TYR A 59 11.29 23.88 0.56
N THR A 60 10.17 24.16 1.22
CA THR A 60 9.74 25.54 1.50
C THR A 60 10.42 26.09 2.74
N LYS A 61 10.90 25.21 3.61
CA LYS A 61 11.75 25.50 4.76
C LYS A 61 12.80 24.41 4.88
N ASP A 62 14.07 24.81 4.98
CA ASP A 62 15.18 23.88 5.14
C ASP A 62 15.06 23.07 6.43
N TYR A 63 15.46 21.80 6.37
CA TYR A 63 15.56 20.93 7.53
C TYR A 63 16.98 20.92 8.11
N SER A 64 17.09 20.51 9.39
CA SER A 64 18.37 20.22 10.02
C SER A 64 18.33 18.90 10.79
N THR A 65 19.16 17.94 10.37
CA THR A 65 19.32 16.63 11.06
C THR A 65 20.37 16.68 12.17
N LYS A 66 20.88 17.87 12.50
CA LYS A 66 21.83 18.13 13.57
C LYS A 66 21.34 19.32 14.38
N LYS A 67 21.89 19.51 15.58
CA LYS A 67 21.55 20.64 16.45
C LYS A 67 21.94 22.00 15.82
N PRO A 68 21.06 22.98 15.80
CA PRO A 68 19.64 22.90 16.20
C PRO A 68 18.83 22.07 15.19
N TYR A 69 18.08 21.08 15.71
CA TYR A 69 17.21 20.26 14.88
C TYR A 69 16.03 21.08 14.34
N ASP A 70 15.72 20.91 13.07
CA ASP A 70 14.54 21.49 12.42
C ASP A 70 13.98 20.48 11.44
N MET A 71 12.68 20.21 11.50
CA MET A 71 12.08 19.27 10.56
C MET A 71 11.94 19.87 9.15
N GLY A 72 12.10 21.20 9.01
CA GLY A 72 11.84 21.89 7.76
C GLY A 72 10.39 21.76 7.33
N ASP A 73 10.13 22.06 6.08
CA ASP A 73 8.85 21.78 5.45
C ASP A 73 9.03 21.55 3.94
N ILE A 74 8.19 20.70 3.36
CA ILE A 74 8.17 20.42 1.92
C ILE A 74 7.05 21.19 1.23
N SER A 75 7.13 21.35 -0.08
CA SER A 75 6.15 22.08 -0.84
C SER A 75 4.76 21.41 -0.75
N PHE A 76 3.72 22.24 -0.84
CA PHE A 76 2.34 21.75 -0.92
C PHE A 76 2.14 20.90 -2.18
N ASP A 77 2.79 21.25 -3.27
CA ASP A 77 2.70 20.52 -4.54
C ASP A 77 3.27 19.10 -4.42
N ASP A 78 4.40 18.90 -3.72
CA ASP A 78 4.93 17.57 -3.48
C ASP A 78 3.96 16.69 -2.66
N ARG A 79 3.29 17.29 -1.66
CA ARG A 79 2.25 16.58 -0.90
C ARG A 79 1.04 16.23 -1.77
N ILE A 80 0.61 17.15 -2.66
CA ILE A 80 -0.49 16.89 -3.60
C ILE A 80 -0.13 15.81 -4.59
N GLN A 81 1.08 15.78 -5.14
CA GLN A 81 1.53 14.71 -6.04
C GLN A 81 1.53 13.34 -5.34
N ALA A 82 2.01 13.29 -4.10
CA ALA A 82 1.96 12.08 -3.28
C ALA A 82 0.52 11.64 -2.98
N LEU A 83 -0.36 12.57 -2.63
CA LEU A 83 -1.79 12.31 -2.41
C LEU A 83 -2.48 11.79 -3.67
N ASN A 84 -2.17 12.39 -4.82
CA ASN A 84 -2.67 11.93 -6.12
C ASN A 84 -2.27 10.48 -6.39
N SER A 85 -1.03 10.09 -6.06
CA SER A 85 -0.56 8.70 -6.20
C SER A 85 -1.36 7.74 -5.32
N VAL A 86 -1.61 8.11 -4.06
CA VAL A 86 -2.45 7.32 -3.15
C VAL A 86 -3.86 7.17 -3.73
N ASN A 87 -4.49 8.28 -4.12
CA ASN A 87 -5.83 8.27 -4.67
C ASN A 87 -5.92 7.50 -5.99
N PHE A 88 -4.88 7.57 -6.82
CA PHE A 88 -4.84 6.79 -8.05
C PHE A 88 -4.74 5.28 -7.80
N CYS A 89 -3.87 4.84 -6.89
CA CYS A 89 -3.81 3.42 -6.52
C CYS A 89 -5.14 2.93 -5.93
N ARG A 90 -5.80 3.75 -5.12
CA ARG A 90 -7.13 3.45 -4.56
C ARG A 90 -8.19 3.38 -5.66
N TYR A 91 -8.20 4.32 -6.61
CA TYR A 91 -9.07 4.30 -7.78
C TYR A 91 -8.91 3.02 -8.59
N LEU A 92 -7.67 2.62 -8.90
CA LEU A 92 -7.39 1.37 -9.59
C LEU A 92 -7.94 0.15 -8.84
N ALA A 93 -7.86 0.16 -7.52
CA ALA A 93 -8.38 -0.91 -6.66
C ALA A 93 -9.91 -0.87 -6.48
N GLY A 94 -10.60 0.11 -7.09
CA GLY A 94 -12.06 0.28 -6.94
C GLY A 94 -12.48 0.87 -5.59
N LEU A 95 -11.56 1.45 -4.86
CA LEU A 95 -11.80 2.10 -3.56
C LEU A 95 -12.12 3.58 -3.75
N PRO A 96 -12.81 4.23 -2.79
CA PRO A 96 -12.97 5.67 -2.79
C PRO A 96 -11.61 6.38 -2.88
N ALA A 97 -11.43 7.16 -3.94
CA ALA A 97 -10.21 7.89 -4.28
C ALA A 97 -10.30 9.37 -3.86
N ASP A 98 -10.81 9.62 -2.69
CA ASP A 98 -11.16 10.92 -2.12
C ASP A 98 -10.46 11.15 -0.76
N VAL A 99 -9.30 10.54 -0.58
CA VAL A 99 -8.43 10.81 0.56
C VAL A 99 -7.93 12.24 0.46
N THR A 100 -7.87 12.94 1.58
CA THR A 100 -7.41 14.33 1.68
C THR A 100 -6.21 14.47 2.60
N LEU A 101 -5.46 15.56 2.46
CA LEU A 101 -4.39 15.91 3.39
C LEU A 101 -4.96 16.36 4.74
N ASN A 102 -4.21 16.06 5.79
CA ASN A 102 -4.46 16.57 7.13
C ASN A 102 -3.17 17.22 7.66
N ASP A 103 -3.26 18.47 8.11
CA ASP A 103 -2.09 19.25 8.51
C ASP A 103 -1.35 18.65 9.70
N PHE A 104 -2.06 18.11 10.69
CA PHE A 104 -1.43 17.43 11.82
C PHE A 104 -0.72 16.14 11.39
N TYR A 105 -1.27 15.40 10.40
CA TYR A 105 -0.60 14.23 9.84
C TYR A 105 0.63 14.62 9.00
N ASN A 106 0.58 15.75 8.28
CA ASN A 106 1.74 16.30 7.57
C ASN A 106 2.86 16.65 8.55
N GLU A 107 2.54 17.37 9.62
CA GLU A 107 3.50 17.73 10.67
C GLU A 107 4.11 16.49 11.33
N THR A 108 3.28 15.54 11.71
CA THR A 108 3.68 14.30 12.39
C THR A 108 4.60 13.44 11.51
N THR A 109 4.30 13.31 10.21
CA THR A 109 5.11 12.55 9.26
C THR A 109 6.42 13.26 8.90
N GLN A 110 6.40 14.59 8.83
CA GLN A 110 7.61 15.39 8.61
C GLN A 110 8.59 15.22 9.79
N ALA A 111 8.08 15.27 11.02
CA ALA A 111 8.87 14.99 12.22
C ALA A 111 9.37 13.53 12.25
N ALA A 112 8.57 12.55 11.81
CA ALA A 112 8.99 11.15 11.71
C ALA A 112 10.17 10.97 10.75
N SER A 113 10.08 11.61 9.58
CA SER A 113 11.16 11.60 8.59
C SER A 113 12.43 12.25 9.14
N LEU A 114 12.30 13.34 9.91
CA LEU A 114 13.45 13.97 10.58
C LEU A 114 14.12 13.04 11.58
N VAL A 115 13.35 12.40 12.47
CA VAL A 115 13.94 11.56 13.53
C VAL A 115 14.66 10.35 12.93
N ASN A 116 14.08 9.69 11.92
CA ASN A 116 14.73 8.61 11.19
C ASN A 116 16.00 9.10 10.46
N ALA A 117 15.93 10.23 9.76
CA ALA A 117 17.05 10.83 9.06
C ALA A 117 18.18 11.29 9.99
N SER A 118 17.84 11.74 11.21
CA SER A 118 18.83 12.17 12.20
C SER A 118 19.59 11.00 12.82
N ASN A 119 18.94 9.83 12.91
CA ASN A 119 19.58 8.59 13.38
C ASN A 119 20.25 7.80 12.22
N ASP A 120 20.01 8.21 10.97
CA ASP A 120 20.41 7.45 9.78
C ASP A 120 19.93 5.99 9.79
N VAL A 121 18.74 5.74 10.34
CA VAL A 121 18.13 4.40 10.50
C VAL A 121 16.65 4.47 10.20
N LEU A 122 16.16 3.58 9.33
CA LEU A 122 14.73 3.41 9.05
C LEU A 122 14.10 2.48 10.08
N THR A 123 13.25 3.02 10.96
CA THR A 123 12.57 2.23 11.99
C THR A 123 11.28 2.89 12.44
N HIS A 124 10.28 2.08 12.79
CA HIS A 124 9.06 2.54 13.46
C HIS A 124 9.28 2.94 14.93
N TYR A 125 10.43 2.59 15.50
CA TYR A 125 10.77 2.84 16.91
C TYR A 125 12.11 3.54 17.04
N PRO A 126 12.27 4.75 16.47
CA PRO A 126 13.54 5.47 16.52
C PRO A 126 13.89 5.85 17.96
N SER A 127 15.17 5.83 18.28
CA SER A 127 15.69 6.43 19.50
C SER A 127 15.68 7.96 19.41
N GLN A 128 15.67 8.64 20.55
CA GLN A 128 15.81 10.10 20.58
C GLN A 128 17.23 10.49 20.16
N PRO A 129 17.42 11.30 19.11
CA PRO A 129 18.71 11.88 18.80
C PRO A 129 19.24 12.75 19.95
N SER A 130 20.54 12.71 20.20
CA SER A 130 21.15 13.48 21.27
C SER A 130 20.79 14.96 21.16
N GLU A 131 20.32 15.56 22.27
CA GLU A 131 19.93 16.97 22.39
C GLU A 131 18.73 17.41 21.52
N MET A 132 17.99 16.48 20.90
CA MET A 132 16.69 16.80 20.31
C MET A 132 15.68 17.06 21.43
N SER A 133 14.84 18.09 21.29
CA SER A 133 13.81 18.36 22.31
C SER A 133 12.82 17.21 22.42
N ASP A 134 12.29 16.99 23.63
CA ASP A 134 11.32 15.94 23.91
C ASP A 134 10.05 16.08 23.08
N GLU A 135 9.62 17.32 22.82
CA GLU A 135 8.42 17.60 22.02
C GLU A 135 8.58 17.14 20.57
N LEU A 136 9.69 17.56 19.93
CA LEU A 136 9.98 17.18 18.55
C LEU A 136 10.20 15.68 18.42
N TYR A 137 10.93 15.07 19.36
CA TYR A 137 11.12 13.62 19.39
C TYR A 137 9.79 12.86 19.56
N LYS A 138 8.93 13.25 20.50
CA LYS A 138 7.63 12.61 20.73
C LYS A 138 6.74 12.70 19.48
N LEU A 139 6.69 13.86 18.84
CA LEU A 139 5.95 14.05 17.59
C LEU A 139 6.46 13.09 16.52
N GLY A 140 7.77 13.06 16.25
CA GLY A 140 8.38 12.23 15.23
C GLY A 140 8.33 10.73 15.54
N SER A 141 8.55 10.34 16.81
CA SER A 141 8.44 8.94 17.24
C SER A 141 7.00 8.41 17.11
N ASN A 142 5.99 9.20 17.44
CA ASN A 142 4.59 8.84 17.23
C ASN A 142 4.26 8.76 15.74
N GLY A 143 4.77 9.68 14.94
CA GLY A 143 4.65 9.65 13.49
C GLY A 143 5.25 8.39 12.88
N ALA A 144 6.47 8.01 13.28
CA ALA A 144 7.12 6.80 12.79
C ALA A 144 6.31 5.51 13.09
N LYS A 145 5.67 5.44 14.26
CA LYS A 145 4.82 4.29 14.65
C LYS A 145 3.53 4.19 13.86
N SER A 146 2.97 5.32 13.42
CA SER A 146 1.65 5.39 12.78
C SER A 146 1.70 5.59 11.26
N SER A 147 2.88 5.51 10.67
CA SER A 147 3.09 5.75 9.23
C SER A 147 3.66 4.54 8.51
N ASN A 148 3.38 4.45 7.22
CA ASN A 148 4.27 3.76 6.30
C ASN A 148 5.56 4.58 6.21
N ILE A 149 6.72 3.95 6.35
CA ILE A 149 8.03 4.60 6.27
C ILE A 149 8.91 3.91 5.23
N ALA A 150 9.70 4.70 4.51
CA ALA A 150 10.67 4.18 3.55
C ALA A 150 11.92 5.06 3.50
N SER A 151 12.97 4.56 2.88
CA SER A 151 14.19 5.32 2.60
C SER A 151 14.76 4.96 1.22
N GLY A 152 15.57 5.88 0.67
CA GLY A 152 16.23 5.65 -0.62
C GLY A 152 15.48 6.19 -1.84
N PHE A 153 14.34 6.84 -1.65
CA PHE A 153 13.58 7.48 -2.72
C PHE A 153 13.95 8.96 -2.86
N SER A 154 13.93 9.49 -4.09
CA SER A 154 14.19 10.90 -4.37
C SER A 154 12.96 11.79 -4.18
N ASN A 155 11.76 11.19 -4.15
CA ASN A 155 10.50 11.90 -3.95
C ASN A 155 9.45 11.00 -3.30
N ILE A 156 8.36 11.61 -2.80
CA ILE A 156 7.33 10.90 -2.05
C ILE A 156 6.45 10.08 -2.98
N THR A 157 6.19 10.54 -4.20
CA THR A 157 5.37 9.81 -5.19
C THR A 157 5.98 8.44 -5.49
N SER A 158 7.29 8.36 -5.74
CA SER A 158 8.00 7.09 -5.92
C SER A 158 7.93 6.22 -4.67
N SER A 159 8.04 6.79 -3.47
CA SER A 159 7.92 6.00 -2.24
C SER A 159 6.51 5.42 -2.07
N VAL A 160 5.45 6.11 -2.53
CA VAL A 160 4.09 5.58 -2.51
C VAL A 160 3.93 4.42 -3.50
N ILE A 161 4.32 4.61 -4.76
CA ILE A 161 4.08 3.63 -5.83
C ILE A 161 5.07 2.46 -5.72
N ASP A 162 6.37 2.75 -5.74
CA ASP A 162 7.43 1.75 -5.84
C ASP A 162 7.84 1.18 -4.47
N GLY A 163 7.59 1.94 -3.39
CA GLY A 163 7.82 1.52 -2.02
C GLY A 163 6.58 0.88 -1.41
N TYR A 164 5.60 1.70 -1.01
CA TYR A 164 4.49 1.23 -0.18
C TYR A 164 3.51 0.32 -0.93
N VAL A 165 3.14 0.67 -2.17
CA VAL A 165 2.14 -0.13 -2.91
C VAL A 165 2.77 -1.35 -3.57
N ALA A 166 3.96 -1.23 -4.13
CA ALA A 166 4.69 -2.37 -4.67
C ALA A 166 5.07 -3.37 -3.58
N ASP A 167 5.55 -2.88 -2.44
CA ASP A 167 5.85 -3.63 -1.19
C ASP A 167 6.65 -4.92 -1.42
N THR A 168 7.69 -4.80 -2.28
CA THR A 168 8.41 -5.93 -2.87
C THR A 168 9.70 -6.29 -2.14
N ASP A 169 10.04 -5.63 -1.03
CA ASP A 169 11.23 -5.99 -0.28
C ASP A 169 11.07 -7.29 0.52
N ALA A 170 12.19 -7.99 0.75
CA ALA A 170 12.20 -9.30 1.40
C ALA A 170 11.57 -9.30 2.80
N SER A 171 11.56 -8.17 3.49
CA SER A 171 11.01 -8.06 4.84
C SER A 171 9.49 -7.89 4.85
N ASN A 172 8.90 -7.48 3.74
CA ASN A 172 7.47 -7.15 3.63
C ASN A 172 6.67 -8.06 2.69
N ILE A 173 7.31 -8.74 1.73
CA ILE A 173 6.62 -9.54 0.71
C ILE A 173 5.67 -10.61 1.29
N ASN A 174 5.90 -11.06 2.51
CA ASN A 174 5.07 -12.05 3.19
C ASN A 174 3.85 -11.45 3.93
N ARG A 175 3.71 -10.14 3.96
CA ARG A 175 2.62 -9.44 4.64
C ARG A 175 2.05 -8.27 3.84
N VAL A 176 2.85 -7.68 2.92
CA VAL A 176 2.53 -6.50 2.11
C VAL A 176 1.83 -5.41 2.94
N GLY A 177 2.44 -5.10 4.10
CA GLY A 177 1.81 -4.28 5.14
C GLY A 177 1.59 -2.84 4.72
N HIS A 178 2.57 -2.24 4.05
CA HIS A 178 2.46 -0.86 3.55
C HIS A 178 1.35 -0.73 2.50
N ARG A 179 1.26 -1.68 1.56
CA ARG A 179 0.19 -1.74 0.55
C ARG A 179 -1.18 -1.80 1.20
N ARG A 180 -1.36 -2.67 2.19
CA ARG A 180 -2.64 -2.86 2.89
C ARG A 180 -3.08 -1.60 3.62
N TRP A 181 -2.14 -0.80 4.14
CA TRP A 181 -2.44 0.50 4.71
C TRP A 181 -2.88 1.51 3.66
N VAL A 182 -2.17 1.64 2.53
CA VAL A 182 -2.57 2.54 1.43
C VAL A 182 -3.97 2.19 0.91
N LEU A 183 -4.26 0.89 0.80
CA LEU A 183 -5.54 0.37 0.30
C LEU A 183 -6.56 0.11 1.41
N ASN A 184 -6.36 0.65 2.62
CA ASN A 184 -7.32 0.53 3.70
C ASN A 184 -8.63 1.27 3.35
N PRO A 185 -9.78 0.56 3.25
CA PRO A 185 -11.06 1.18 2.93
C PRO A 185 -11.48 2.28 3.93
N ALA A 186 -11.07 2.17 5.18
CA ALA A 186 -11.42 3.12 6.24
C ALA A 186 -10.61 4.44 6.19
N MET A 187 -9.57 4.52 5.35
CA MET A 187 -8.76 5.74 5.22
C MET A 187 -9.55 6.86 4.55
N LYS A 188 -9.58 8.04 5.16
CA LYS A 188 -10.14 9.28 4.62
C LYS A 188 -9.14 10.42 4.57
N GLN A 189 -8.13 10.38 5.44
CA GLN A 189 -7.10 11.40 5.52
C GLN A 189 -5.72 10.77 5.60
N THR A 190 -4.71 11.50 5.13
CA THR A 190 -3.30 11.15 5.26
C THR A 190 -2.44 12.40 5.35
N GLY A 191 -1.14 12.22 5.52
CA GLY A 191 -0.16 13.28 5.48
C GLY A 191 1.20 12.71 5.06
N PHE A 192 2.10 13.56 4.60
CA PHE A 192 3.38 13.16 4.07
C PHE A 192 4.51 14.00 4.64
N GLY A 193 5.65 13.35 4.89
CA GLY A 193 6.90 13.96 5.27
C GLY A 193 8.07 13.39 4.50
N PHE A 194 9.10 14.23 4.32
CA PHE A 194 10.33 13.87 3.62
C PHE A 194 11.51 14.65 4.20
N VAL A 195 12.57 13.93 4.61
CA VAL A 195 13.83 14.53 5.05
C VAL A 195 14.98 13.71 4.49
N LYS A 196 15.88 14.32 3.74
CA LYS A 196 16.93 13.66 2.95
C LYS A 196 16.32 12.68 1.93
N ASN A 197 16.30 11.40 2.27
CA ASN A 197 15.71 10.31 1.50
C ASN A 197 14.81 9.41 2.39
N TYR A 198 14.46 9.88 3.58
CA TYR A 198 13.51 9.22 4.49
C TYR A 198 12.12 9.79 4.27
N THR A 199 11.16 8.92 4.04
CA THR A 199 9.76 9.29 3.79
C THR A 199 8.86 8.68 4.86
N ALA A 200 7.76 9.38 5.13
CA ALA A 200 6.68 8.88 5.95
C ALA A 200 5.33 9.27 5.34
N MET A 201 4.37 8.35 5.37
CA MET A 201 2.97 8.56 5.01
C MET A 201 2.10 8.10 6.17
N TYR A 202 1.28 8.98 6.74
CA TYR A 202 0.38 8.62 7.83
C TYR A 202 -0.60 7.53 7.39
N ALA A 203 -0.67 6.42 8.13
CA ALA A 203 -1.35 5.21 7.72
C ALA A 203 -2.54 4.80 8.60
N PHE A 204 -2.60 5.29 9.86
CA PHE A 204 -3.56 4.82 10.85
C PHE A 204 -4.91 5.54 10.82
N ASP A 205 -5.15 6.38 9.81
CA ASP A 205 -6.45 7.02 9.67
C ASP A 205 -7.58 6.01 9.40
N ARG A 206 -8.70 6.21 10.10
CA ARG A 206 -9.91 5.40 10.01
C ARG A 206 -11.16 6.29 10.11
N THR A 207 -11.08 7.52 9.61
CA THR A 207 -12.11 8.54 9.78
C THR A 207 -13.19 8.51 8.70
N ARG A 208 -13.10 7.57 7.75
CA ARG A 208 -14.17 7.38 6.77
C ARG A 208 -15.44 6.90 7.48
N SER A 209 -16.54 7.63 7.25
CA SER A 209 -17.84 7.34 7.85
C SER A 209 -18.54 6.15 7.19
N GLU A 210 -18.30 5.95 5.88
CA GLU A 210 -18.92 4.88 5.11
C GLU A 210 -18.22 3.55 5.40
N SER A 211 -18.99 2.54 5.72
CA SER A 211 -18.48 1.19 5.93
C SER A 211 -18.16 0.51 4.60
N PHE A 212 -17.01 -0.13 4.53
CA PHE A 212 -16.67 -0.99 3.40
C PHE A 212 -17.49 -2.27 3.42
N THR A 213 -18.28 -2.47 2.39
CA THR A 213 -19.17 -3.63 2.23
C THR A 213 -18.76 -4.57 1.11
N GLY A 214 -17.70 -4.25 0.36
CA GLY A 214 -17.11 -5.11 -0.65
C GLY A 214 -16.54 -6.39 -0.02
N ASP A 215 -16.48 -7.47 -0.78
CA ASP A 215 -16.00 -8.78 -0.30
C ASP A 215 -14.50 -8.80 -0.02
N TYR A 216 -13.71 -8.03 -0.78
CA TYR A 216 -12.24 -8.03 -0.70
C TYR A 216 -11.64 -6.81 -1.40
N VAL A 217 -10.39 -6.51 -1.09
CA VAL A 217 -9.54 -5.57 -1.84
C VAL A 217 -8.38 -6.35 -2.44
N THR A 218 -8.11 -6.17 -3.71
CA THR A 218 -7.04 -6.89 -4.41
C THR A 218 -5.99 -5.97 -4.97
N TRP A 219 -4.76 -6.46 -5.01
CA TRP A 219 -3.67 -5.86 -5.75
C TRP A 219 -2.80 -6.94 -6.39
N PRO A 220 -2.39 -6.84 -7.66
CA PRO A 220 -2.81 -5.84 -8.64
C PRO A 220 -4.32 -5.79 -8.86
N PRO A 221 -4.86 -4.64 -9.31
CA PRO A 221 -6.28 -4.49 -9.66
C PRO A 221 -6.61 -5.19 -10.98
N LYS A 222 -7.89 -5.21 -11.33
CA LYS A 222 -8.40 -5.83 -12.57
C LYS A 222 -7.71 -5.30 -13.83
N ASN A 223 -7.50 -3.99 -13.90
CA ASN A 223 -6.82 -3.32 -15.00
C ASN A 223 -5.59 -2.59 -14.43
N MET A 224 -4.45 -3.24 -14.42
CA MET A 224 -3.20 -2.66 -13.90
C MET A 224 -2.42 -1.99 -15.04
N PRO A 225 -2.15 -0.67 -14.97
CA PRO A 225 -1.23 -0.01 -15.90
C PRO A 225 0.19 -0.57 -15.76
N ASN A 226 0.85 -0.81 -16.89
CA ASN A 226 2.24 -1.30 -16.89
C ASN A 226 3.21 -0.31 -16.23
N GLU A 227 2.90 0.97 -16.32
CA GLU A 227 3.70 2.08 -15.80
C GLU A 227 3.81 2.05 -14.26
N ILE A 228 2.84 1.41 -13.59
CA ILE A 228 2.82 1.26 -12.12
C ILE A 228 3.35 -0.11 -11.69
N TYR A 229 3.61 -0.99 -12.65
CA TYR A 229 4.15 -2.31 -12.34
C TYR A 229 5.66 -2.24 -12.12
N THR A 230 6.08 -2.33 -10.87
CA THR A 230 7.50 -2.32 -10.51
C THR A 230 8.02 -3.74 -10.40
N GLN A 231 9.04 -4.07 -11.18
CA GLN A 231 9.73 -5.36 -11.07
C GLN A 231 10.71 -5.34 -9.89
N SER A 232 10.74 -6.41 -9.14
CA SER A 232 11.73 -6.64 -8.10
C SER A 232 12.36 -8.03 -8.22
N SER A 233 13.51 -8.22 -7.56
CA SER A 233 14.20 -9.52 -7.51
C SER A 233 13.40 -10.61 -6.79
N TYR A 234 12.38 -10.24 -6.02
CA TYR A 234 11.47 -11.16 -5.31
C TYR A 234 10.15 -11.37 -6.04
N GLY A 235 10.00 -10.78 -7.25
CA GLY A 235 8.75 -10.77 -7.98
C GLY A 235 7.75 -9.74 -7.42
N TYR A 236 6.56 -9.73 -7.98
CA TYR A 236 5.47 -8.83 -7.59
C TYR A 236 4.38 -9.64 -6.89
N ALA A 237 4.29 -9.52 -5.57
CA ALA A 237 3.29 -10.26 -4.82
C ALA A 237 1.88 -9.76 -5.13
N PHE A 238 0.99 -10.68 -5.42
CA PHE A 238 -0.45 -10.47 -5.45
C PHE A 238 -1.00 -10.50 -4.03
N SER A 239 -2.02 -9.73 -3.77
CA SER A 239 -2.69 -9.73 -2.47
C SER A 239 -4.20 -9.65 -2.61
N VAL A 240 -4.90 -10.39 -1.76
CA VAL A 240 -6.36 -10.37 -1.61
C VAL A 240 -6.65 -10.19 -0.13
N SER A 241 -7.04 -8.97 0.26
CA SER A 241 -7.46 -8.68 1.63
C SER A 241 -8.98 -8.85 1.73
N LEU A 242 -9.43 -9.82 2.50
CA LEU A 242 -10.84 -10.13 2.68
C LEU A 242 -11.51 -9.13 3.64
N ASN A 243 -12.79 -8.87 3.43
CA ASN A 243 -13.60 -8.07 4.34
C ASN A 243 -13.70 -8.75 5.72
N SER A 244 -13.98 -7.96 6.75
CA SER A 244 -14.14 -8.44 8.13
C SER A 244 -15.34 -9.35 8.35
N SER A 245 -16.28 -9.42 7.39
CA SER A 245 -17.38 -10.37 7.38
C SER A 245 -16.98 -11.82 7.11
N TYR A 246 -15.77 -12.04 6.59
CA TYR A 246 -15.19 -13.37 6.40
C TYR A 246 -14.44 -13.84 7.64
N GLU A 247 -14.35 -15.14 7.82
CA GLU A 247 -13.46 -15.74 8.82
C GLU A 247 -11.99 -15.49 8.47
N TYR A 248 -11.12 -15.63 9.45
CA TYR A 248 -9.67 -15.56 9.22
C TYR A 248 -9.23 -16.73 8.32
N PRO A 249 -8.64 -16.47 7.14
CA PRO A 249 -8.16 -17.53 6.28
C PRO A 249 -7.03 -18.31 6.96
N SER A 250 -7.03 -19.62 6.72
CA SER A 250 -5.93 -20.51 7.11
C SER A 250 -5.24 -21.02 5.85
N LEU A 251 -3.91 -21.02 5.83
CA LEU A 251 -3.12 -21.51 4.70
C LEU A 251 -3.45 -22.97 4.34
N GLU A 252 -3.88 -23.76 5.31
CA GLU A 252 -4.31 -25.16 5.11
C GLU A 252 -5.54 -25.30 4.18
N ASN A 253 -6.35 -24.24 4.09
CA ASN A 253 -7.64 -24.25 3.39
C ASN A 253 -7.64 -23.35 2.14
N ILE A 254 -6.48 -22.82 1.73
CA ILE A 254 -6.37 -21.91 0.60
C ILE A 254 -5.57 -22.58 -0.51
N THR A 255 -6.09 -22.50 -1.72
CA THR A 255 -5.36 -22.77 -2.96
C THR A 255 -5.57 -21.62 -3.93
N VAL A 256 -4.58 -21.38 -4.80
CA VAL A 256 -4.64 -20.35 -5.84
C VAL A 256 -4.33 -21.01 -7.18
N ASP A 257 -5.30 -20.93 -8.10
CA ASP A 257 -5.11 -21.34 -9.49
C ASP A 257 -4.99 -20.10 -10.37
N LEU A 258 -3.84 -19.97 -11.05
CA LEU A 258 -3.57 -18.91 -12.00
C LEU A 258 -3.42 -19.48 -13.41
N SER A 259 -3.85 -18.72 -14.41
CA SER A 259 -3.53 -19.01 -15.79
C SER A 259 -3.21 -17.74 -16.58
N SER A 260 -2.24 -17.84 -17.48
CA SER A 260 -1.91 -16.80 -18.44
C SER A 260 -2.18 -17.31 -19.84
N LYS A 261 -3.12 -16.66 -20.55
CA LYS A 261 -3.38 -16.97 -21.97
C LYS A 261 -2.19 -16.59 -22.86
N LEU A 262 -1.51 -15.48 -22.53
CA LEU A 262 -0.36 -15.02 -23.30
C LEU A 262 0.80 -16.00 -23.24
N LEU A 263 1.09 -16.52 -22.03
CA LEU A 263 2.20 -17.44 -21.81
C LEU A 263 1.79 -18.91 -22.04
N ASN A 264 0.50 -19.17 -22.26
CA ASN A 264 -0.07 -20.52 -22.30
C ASN A 264 0.40 -21.36 -21.09
N LYS A 265 0.37 -20.76 -19.91
CA LYS A 265 0.92 -21.34 -18.67
C LYS A 265 -0.12 -21.26 -17.55
N SER A 266 -0.13 -22.28 -16.71
CA SER A 266 -0.97 -22.31 -15.49
C SER A 266 -0.10 -22.64 -14.29
N TRP A 267 -0.50 -22.10 -13.13
CA TRP A 267 0.12 -22.33 -11.84
C TRP A 267 -0.94 -22.77 -10.84
N HIS A 268 -0.59 -23.69 -10.00
CA HIS A 268 -1.36 -24.10 -8.84
C HIS A 268 -0.50 -23.86 -7.60
N LEU A 269 -1.01 -23.08 -6.65
CA LEU A 269 -0.33 -22.75 -5.41
C LEU A 269 -1.16 -23.27 -4.23
N ASP A 270 -0.48 -23.88 -3.28
CA ASP A 270 -1.02 -24.37 -2.03
C ASP A 270 -0.03 -24.12 -0.87
N LYS A 271 -0.29 -24.69 0.29
CA LYS A 271 0.55 -24.56 1.48
C LYS A 271 2.02 -25.04 1.30
N THR A 272 2.31 -25.80 0.26
CA THR A 272 3.68 -26.26 -0.07
C THR A 272 4.44 -25.27 -0.94
N SER A 273 3.77 -24.24 -1.45
CA SER A 273 4.32 -23.19 -2.31
C SER A 273 5.04 -22.13 -1.46
N THR A 274 6.32 -22.37 -1.14
CA THR A 274 7.09 -21.57 -0.16
C THR A 274 8.22 -20.74 -0.76
N ASP A 275 8.50 -20.88 -2.05
CA ASP A 275 9.57 -20.12 -2.72
C ASP A 275 9.07 -18.74 -3.13
N MET A 276 9.49 -17.71 -2.39
CA MET A 276 9.10 -16.31 -2.61
C MET A 276 9.44 -15.78 -4.02
N LYS A 277 10.36 -16.40 -4.75
CA LYS A 277 10.77 -15.96 -6.09
C LYS A 277 9.97 -16.58 -7.21
N THR A 278 9.45 -17.78 -6.99
CA THR A 278 8.83 -18.57 -8.07
C THR A 278 7.41 -19.00 -7.79
N ASN A 279 7.17 -19.68 -6.67
CA ASN A 279 5.86 -20.21 -6.28
C ASN A 279 5.66 -20.00 -4.80
N TYR A 280 4.90 -18.99 -4.47
CA TYR A 280 4.71 -18.58 -3.10
C TYR A 280 3.24 -18.34 -2.78
N LEU A 281 2.80 -18.92 -1.68
CA LEU A 281 1.49 -18.66 -1.09
C LEU A 281 1.62 -18.52 0.41
N THR A 282 1.07 -17.48 0.97
CA THR A 282 0.96 -17.29 2.42
C THR A 282 -0.33 -16.59 2.79
N VAL A 283 -0.63 -16.60 4.08
CA VAL A 283 -1.74 -15.87 4.70
C VAL A 283 -1.17 -15.00 5.82
N ASN A 284 -1.54 -13.73 5.81
CA ASN A 284 -1.21 -12.83 6.91
C ASN A 284 -2.50 -12.23 7.50
N ASN A 285 -2.74 -12.54 8.77
CA ASN A 285 -3.92 -12.12 9.51
C ASN A 285 -3.68 -10.90 10.42
N ASP A 286 -2.47 -10.32 10.38
CA ASP A 286 -2.14 -9.14 11.16
C ASP A 286 -2.89 -7.90 10.68
N GLY A 287 -3.06 -6.92 11.56
CA GLY A 287 -3.88 -5.74 11.32
C GLY A 287 -3.17 -4.59 10.60
N TYR A 288 -2.75 -4.78 9.37
CA TYR A 288 -2.21 -3.72 8.49
C TYR A 288 -3.33 -3.02 7.70
N GLY A 289 -4.18 -2.22 8.35
CA GLY A 289 -5.37 -1.63 7.71
C GLY A 289 -6.50 -2.63 7.54
N MET A 290 -6.36 -3.63 6.70
CA MET A 290 -7.20 -4.82 6.61
C MET A 290 -6.43 -6.05 7.10
N ASN A 291 -7.07 -6.88 7.88
CA ASN A 291 -6.60 -8.24 8.20
C ASN A 291 -7.04 -9.22 7.10
N ARG A 292 -6.78 -10.52 7.28
CA ARG A 292 -7.28 -11.59 6.37
C ARG A 292 -6.71 -11.48 4.96
N CYS A 293 -5.40 -11.29 4.86
CA CYS A 293 -4.74 -11.13 3.58
C CYS A 293 -4.15 -12.45 3.08
N ILE A 294 -4.55 -12.85 1.88
CA ILE A 294 -3.96 -13.94 1.11
C ILE A 294 -2.93 -13.30 0.17
N ILE A 295 -1.70 -13.79 0.21
CA ILE A 295 -0.58 -13.22 -0.54
C ILE A 295 0.08 -14.33 -1.34
N PHE A 296 0.31 -14.09 -2.62
CA PHE A 296 0.93 -15.08 -3.48
C PHE A 296 1.77 -14.45 -4.59
N ASN A 297 2.70 -15.23 -5.10
CA ASN A 297 3.56 -14.86 -6.22
C ASN A 297 3.82 -16.07 -7.10
N VAL A 298 3.99 -15.85 -8.40
CA VAL A 298 4.37 -16.86 -9.39
C VAL A 298 5.59 -16.39 -10.16
N GLY A 299 6.57 -17.27 -10.36
CA GLY A 299 7.73 -17.00 -11.20
C GLY A 299 7.33 -16.81 -12.67
N GLN A 300 8.09 -15.97 -13.35
CA GLN A 300 7.95 -15.73 -14.78
C GLN A 300 8.29 -16.96 -15.63
#